data_10537753a54751745d1d806c5cace3f4
#
_entry.id   10537753a54751745d1d806c5cace3f4
#
_cell.length_a   1.000
_cell.length_b   1.000
_cell.length_c   1.000
_cell.angle_alpha   90.00
_cell.angle_beta   90.00
_cell.angle_gamma   90.00
#
_symmetry.space_group_name_H-M   'P 1'
#
loop_
_entity.id
_entity.type
_entity.pdbx_description
1 polymer ?
#
loop_
_entity_poly.entity_id
_entity_poly.type
_entity_poly.pdbx_seq_one_letter_code
_entity_poly.pdbx_strand_id
1 'polypeptide(L)'
;MASIKGKLLNFEHIYTPMPSISTENKFLTLINVFTVDPSNQQKLVDLLTMATEGSVTKIKGFISASLHRSLDGTKVTMYAQWKSIEDYQAMRANPQASPYLEQALEIATFDPGMYEVVKTFLAG
;
A
#
# COMPACT_ATOMS: atom_id res chain seq x y z
N MET A 1 1.63 15.77 -34.78
CA MET A 1 1.03 16.44 -33.61
C MET A 1 0.59 15.44 -32.54
N ALA A 2 0.09 14.28 -32.95
CA ALA A 2 -0.18 13.21 -31.98
C ALA A 2 1.05 12.86 -31.15
N SER A 3 2.24 12.90 -31.75
CA SER A 3 3.49 12.63 -31.05
C SER A 3 3.80 13.68 -29.98
N ILE A 4 3.43 14.93 -30.23
CA ILE A 4 3.63 15.98 -29.22
C ILE A 4 2.68 15.79 -28.06
N LYS A 5 1.42 15.46 -28.34
CA LYS A 5 0.47 15.13 -27.29
C LYS A 5 0.93 13.93 -26.48
N GLY A 6 1.43 12.91 -27.16
CA GLY A 6 1.97 11.75 -26.49
C GLY A 6 3.15 12.08 -25.59
N LYS A 7 4.03 12.97 -26.05
CA LYS A 7 5.16 13.41 -25.24
C LYS A 7 4.71 14.19 -24.01
N LEU A 8 3.72 15.08 -24.18
CA LEU A 8 3.17 15.83 -23.06
C LEU A 8 2.52 14.91 -22.04
N LEU A 9 1.74 13.93 -22.50
CA LEU A 9 1.13 12.94 -21.62
C LEU A 9 2.19 12.13 -20.88
N ASN A 10 3.24 11.72 -21.59
CA ASN A 10 4.34 10.98 -20.96
C ASN A 10 5.08 11.84 -19.95
N PHE A 11 5.25 13.12 -20.23
CA PHE A 11 5.86 14.06 -19.31
C PHE A 11 5.04 14.20 -18.02
N GLU A 12 3.74 14.38 -18.16
CA GLU A 12 2.83 14.43 -17.02
C GLU A 12 2.88 13.13 -16.22
N HIS A 13 2.94 12.00 -16.91
CA HIS A 13 3.02 10.71 -16.27
C HIS A 13 4.31 10.55 -15.47
N ILE A 14 5.44 11.09 -15.97
CA ILE A 14 6.71 11.07 -15.26
C ILE A 14 6.60 11.82 -13.93
N TYR A 15 5.82 12.89 -13.89
CA TYR A 15 5.63 13.68 -12.67
C TYR A 15 4.44 13.24 -11.82
N THR A 16 3.74 12.16 -12.20
CA THR A 16 2.70 11.60 -11.34
C THR A 16 3.32 11.12 -10.04
N PRO A 17 2.81 11.57 -8.89
CA PRO A 17 3.33 11.13 -7.61
C PRO A 17 3.25 9.61 -7.47
N MET A 18 4.33 9.04 -7.00
CA MET A 18 4.43 7.60 -6.74
C MET A 18 4.88 7.38 -5.30
N PRO A 19 4.59 6.21 -4.72
CA PRO A 19 5.14 5.88 -3.41
C PRO A 19 6.66 6.02 -3.42
N SER A 20 7.20 6.66 -2.40
CA SER A 20 8.63 6.88 -2.28
C SER A 20 9.09 6.60 -0.85
N ILE A 21 10.37 6.24 -0.72
CA ILE A 21 10.98 5.98 0.57
C ILE A 21 11.99 7.09 0.84
N SER A 22 11.84 7.78 1.97
CA SER A 22 12.72 8.90 2.33
C SER A 22 12.85 9.01 3.84
N THR A 23 14.06 9.33 4.30
CA THR A 23 14.32 9.65 5.70
C THR A 23 13.88 11.06 6.06
N GLU A 24 13.65 11.91 5.06
CA GLU A 24 13.24 13.30 5.29
C GLU A 24 11.78 13.45 5.62
N ASN A 25 10.95 12.52 5.18
CA ASN A 25 9.54 12.52 5.48
C ASN A 25 9.30 11.96 6.87
N LYS A 26 8.48 12.66 7.66
CA LYS A 26 8.10 12.22 9.01
C LYS A 26 6.85 11.35 8.99
N PHE A 27 6.64 10.63 7.91
CA PHE A 27 5.47 9.76 7.76
C PHE A 27 5.66 8.45 8.53
N LEU A 28 4.55 7.94 9.02
CA LEU A 28 4.51 6.57 9.54
C LEU A 28 4.65 5.61 8.36
N THR A 29 5.54 4.64 8.47
CA THR A 29 5.65 3.54 7.53
C THR A 29 4.99 2.30 8.10
N LEU A 30 4.12 1.68 7.32
CA LEU A 30 3.52 0.40 7.67
C LEU A 30 4.05 -0.67 6.73
N ILE A 31 4.43 -1.80 7.32
CA ILE A 31 4.76 -3.00 6.56
C ILE A 31 3.88 -4.11 7.13
N ASN A 32 2.83 -4.43 6.39
CA ASN A 32 1.83 -5.41 6.81
C ASN A 32 2.01 -6.66 5.98
N VAL A 33 2.33 -7.77 6.63
CA VAL A 33 2.59 -9.04 5.95
C VAL A 33 1.41 -9.97 6.16
N PHE A 34 0.80 -10.39 5.06
CA PHE A 34 -0.23 -11.42 5.06
C PHE A 34 0.39 -12.73 4.60
N THR A 35 0.13 -13.80 5.35
CA THR A 35 0.51 -15.15 4.94
C THR A 35 -0.72 -15.88 4.46
N VAL A 36 -0.63 -16.54 3.31
CA VAL A 36 -1.77 -17.08 2.59
C VAL A 36 -1.40 -18.41 1.94
N ASP A 37 -2.40 -19.28 1.74
CA ASP A 37 -2.20 -20.46 0.91
C ASP A 37 -1.93 -20.01 -0.53
N PRO A 38 -0.95 -20.61 -1.23
CA PRO A 38 -0.62 -20.20 -2.62
C PRO A 38 -1.82 -20.19 -3.57
N SER A 39 -2.78 -21.09 -3.37
CA SER A 39 -3.99 -21.13 -4.21
C SER A 39 -4.88 -19.91 -4.01
N ASN A 40 -4.71 -19.18 -2.90
CA ASN A 40 -5.51 -18.00 -2.54
C ASN A 40 -4.73 -16.69 -2.67
N GLN A 41 -3.47 -16.73 -3.12
CA GLN A 41 -2.67 -15.50 -3.17
C GLN A 41 -3.28 -14.44 -4.08
N GLN A 42 -3.72 -14.83 -5.28
CA GLN A 42 -4.31 -13.86 -6.21
C GLN A 42 -5.63 -13.31 -5.68
N LYS A 43 -6.45 -14.15 -5.05
CA LYS A 43 -7.68 -13.69 -4.41
C LYS A 43 -7.39 -12.66 -3.33
N LEU A 44 -6.35 -12.90 -2.54
CA LEU A 44 -5.93 -11.94 -1.51
C LEU A 44 -5.47 -10.62 -2.11
N VAL A 45 -4.65 -10.67 -3.19
CA VAL A 45 -4.24 -9.46 -3.91
C VAL A 45 -5.45 -8.66 -4.38
N ASP A 46 -6.44 -9.34 -4.95
CA ASP A 46 -7.65 -8.68 -5.45
C ASP A 46 -8.45 -8.04 -4.33
N LEU A 47 -8.61 -8.73 -3.21
CA LEU A 47 -9.34 -8.21 -2.05
C LEU A 47 -8.66 -6.97 -1.46
N LEU A 48 -7.34 -7.02 -1.31
CA LEU A 48 -6.59 -5.89 -0.77
C LEU A 48 -6.56 -4.71 -1.73
N THR A 49 -6.53 -4.98 -3.03
CA THR A 49 -6.63 -3.94 -4.05
C THR A 49 -7.98 -3.23 -3.96
N MET A 50 -9.06 -3.98 -3.89
CA MET A 50 -10.40 -3.39 -3.79
C MET A 50 -10.58 -2.61 -2.48
N ALA A 51 -10.06 -3.13 -1.38
CA ALA A 51 -10.10 -2.43 -0.10
C ALA A 51 -9.37 -1.10 -0.17
N THR A 52 -8.18 -1.10 -0.76
CA THR A 52 -7.33 0.09 -0.82
C THR A 52 -7.91 1.13 -1.77
N GLU A 53 -8.23 0.76 -3.00
CA GLU A 53 -8.79 1.67 -4.00
C GLU A 53 -10.18 2.17 -3.61
N GLY A 54 -10.99 1.31 -3.01
CA GLY A 54 -12.37 1.62 -2.70
C GLY A 54 -12.56 2.51 -1.49
N SER A 55 -11.67 2.44 -0.50
CA SER A 55 -11.87 3.20 0.73
C SER A 55 -10.59 3.78 1.32
N VAL A 56 -9.52 3.00 1.46
CA VAL A 56 -8.33 3.44 2.21
C VAL A 56 -7.69 4.70 1.62
N THR A 57 -7.60 4.80 0.30
CA THR A 57 -7.00 5.97 -0.37
C THR A 57 -7.74 7.27 -0.10
N LYS A 58 -8.98 7.19 0.35
CA LYS A 58 -9.83 8.37 0.61
C LYS A 58 -9.83 8.78 2.07
N ILE A 59 -9.14 8.05 2.92
CA ILE A 59 -9.16 8.30 4.36
C ILE A 59 -8.12 9.35 4.72
N LYS A 60 -8.49 10.24 5.63
CA LYS A 60 -7.62 11.31 6.13
C LYS A 60 -6.30 10.72 6.64
N GLY A 61 -5.21 11.32 6.19
CA GLY A 61 -3.86 10.94 6.63
C GLY A 61 -3.20 9.87 5.80
N PHE A 62 -3.94 9.21 4.89
CA PHE A 62 -3.33 8.29 3.94
C PHE A 62 -2.42 9.04 2.98
N ILE A 63 -1.21 8.53 2.75
CA ILE A 63 -0.24 9.13 1.82
C ILE A 63 -0.12 8.26 0.58
N SER A 64 0.30 7.02 0.74
CA SER A 64 0.57 6.12 -0.38
C SER A 64 0.65 4.67 0.11
N ALA A 65 0.56 3.76 -0.84
CA ALA A 65 0.77 2.34 -0.57
C ALA A 65 1.27 1.63 -1.82
N SER A 66 1.98 0.54 -1.61
CA SER A 66 2.30 -0.40 -2.67
C SER A 66 2.03 -1.82 -2.18
N LEU A 67 1.50 -2.64 -3.06
CA LEU A 67 1.12 -4.01 -2.75
C LEU A 67 2.09 -4.95 -3.46
N HIS A 68 2.65 -5.89 -2.70
CA HIS A 68 3.68 -6.82 -3.18
C HIS A 68 3.20 -8.24 -2.99
N ARG A 69 3.45 -9.10 -3.97
CA ARG A 69 3.23 -10.53 -3.80
C ARG A 69 4.57 -11.25 -3.76
N SER A 70 4.70 -12.24 -2.90
CA SER A 70 5.91 -13.06 -2.88
C SER A 70 5.95 -13.98 -4.09
N LEU A 71 7.14 -14.25 -4.59
CA LEU A 71 7.31 -15.10 -5.76
C LEU A 71 7.03 -16.57 -5.45
N ASP A 72 7.12 -16.96 -4.18
CA ASP A 72 6.81 -18.33 -3.74
C ASP A 72 5.32 -18.56 -3.50
N GLY A 73 4.48 -17.54 -3.66
CA GLY A 73 3.04 -17.67 -3.54
C GLY A 73 2.48 -17.59 -2.12
N THR A 74 3.33 -17.46 -1.10
CA THR A 74 2.91 -17.62 0.30
C THR A 74 2.58 -16.33 1.03
N LYS A 75 2.94 -15.17 0.46
CA LYS A 75 2.77 -13.89 1.14
C LYS A 75 2.28 -12.79 0.22
N VAL A 76 1.56 -11.85 0.81
CA VAL A 76 1.23 -10.57 0.19
C VAL A 76 1.57 -9.50 1.22
N THR A 77 2.35 -8.49 0.81
CA THR A 77 2.83 -7.46 1.73
C THR A 77 2.37 -6.09 1.26
N MET A 78 1.78 -5.34 2.16
CA MET A 78 1.40 -3.95 1.93
C MET A 78 2.44 -3.04 2.58
N TYR A 79 3.09 -2.22 1.76
CA TYR A 79 3.92 -1.12 2.24
C TYR A 79 3.09 0.14 2.12
N ALA A 80 2.84 0.82 3.23
CA ALA A 80 1.98 2.00 3.23
C ALA A 80 2.59 3.13 4.04
N GLN A 81 2.19 4.36 3.71
CA GLN A 81 2.60 5.55 4.43
C GLN A 81 1.37 6.32 4.88
N TRP A 82 1.42 6.77 6.12
CA TRP A 82 0.38 7.58 6.75
C TRP A 82 1.02 8.83 7.38
N LYS A 83 0.28 9.92 7.45
CA LYS A 83 0.78 11.14 8.08
C LYS A 83 1.14 10.93 9.53
N SER A 84 0.38 10.10 10.26
CA SER A 84 0.59 9.91 11.69
C SER A 84 0.05 8.56 12.15
N ILE A 85 0.51 8.13 13.32
CA ILE A 85 -0.01 6.94 13.99
C ILE A 85 -1.50 7.12 14.28
N GLU A 86 -1.90 8.30 14.70
CA GLU A 86 -3.29 8.62 15.07
C GLU A 86 -4.22 8.43 13.87
N ASP A 87 -3.83 8.91 12.70
CA ASP A 87 -4.64 8.77 11.49
C ASP A 87 -4.79 7.30 11.09
N TYR A 88 -3.71 6.53 11.18
CA TYR A 88 -3.76 5.09 10.90
C TYR A 88 -4.66 4.36 11.90
N GLN A 89 -4.51 4.66 13.19
CA GLN A 89 -5.32 4.01 14.23
C GLN A 89 -6.80 4.37 14.08
N ALA A 90 -7.11 5.59 13.68
CA ALA A 90 -8.49 5.99 13.41
C ALA A 90 -9.09 5.18 12.27
N MET A 91 -8.31 4.92 11.22
CA MET A 91 -8.77 4.05 10.12
C MET A 91 -9.03 2.63 10.61
N ARG A 92 -8.13 2.07 11.42
CA ARG A 92 -8.26 0.71 11.94
C ARG A 92 -9.48 0.57 12.87
N ALA A 93 -9.81 1.63 13.60
CA ALA A 93 -10.95 1.64 14.51
C ALA A 93 -12.30 1.87 13.79
N ASN A 94 -12.27 2.25 12.52
CA ASN A 94 -13.50 2.52 11.77
C ASN A 94 -14.18 1.21 11.37
N PRO A 95 -15.38 0.91 11.90
CA PRO A 95 -16.07 -0.35 11.59
C PRO A 95 -16.56 -0.42 10.14
N GLN A 96 -16.55 0.70 9.41
CA GLN A 96 -16.90 0.74 8.00
C GLN A 96 -15.70 0.62 7.09
N ALA A 97 -14.51 0.46 7.67
CA ALA A 97 -13.35 0.11 6.88
C ALA A 97 -13.66 -1.21 6.17
N SER A 98 -13.60 -1.16 4.92
CA SER A 98 -13.94 -2.11 3.88
C SER A 98 -14.26 -3.56 4.29
N PRO A 99 -15.40 -4.10 3.85
CA PRO A 99 -15.69 -5.53 4.02
C PRO A 99 -14.67 -6.43 3.34
N TYR A 100 -13.90 -5.92 2.40
CA TYR A 100 -12.85 -6.71 1.74
C TYR A 100 -11.71 -7.07 2.69
N LEU A 101 -11.44 -6.22 3.69
CA LEU A 101 -10.44 -6.55 4.71
C LEU A 101 -10.88 -7.75 5.56
N GLU A 102 -12.16 -7.82 5.91
CA GLU A 102 -12.69 -8.97 6.64
C GLU A 102 -12.55 -10.25 5.81
N GLN A 103 -12.88 -10.18 4.53
CA GLN A 103 -12.73 -11.33 3.63
C GLN A 103 -11.27 -11.75 3.50
N ALA A 104 -10.35 -10.80 3.45
CA ALA A 104 -8.92 -11.08 3.39
C ALA A 104 -8.46 -11.85 4.63
N LEU A 105 -8.96 -11.47 5.80
CA LEU A 105 -8.59 -12.13 7.06
C LEU A 105 -9.20 -13.52 7.21
N GLU A 106 -10.19 -13.87 6.40
CA GLU A 106 -10.73 -15.24 6.36
C GLU A 106 -9.79 -16.21 5.65
N ILE A 107 -8.94 -15.71 4.73
CA ILE A 107 -8.04 -16.55 3.92
C ILE A 107 -6.57 -16.34 4.22
N ALA A 108 -6.23 -15.42 5.11
CA ALA A 108 -4.84 -15.08 5.40
C ALA A 108 -4.66 -14.73 6.86
N THR A 109 -3.45 -14.97 7.37
CA THR A 109 -3.02 -14.42 8.65
C THR A 109 -2.37 -13.07 8.41
N PHE A 110 -2.35 -12.22 9.43
CA PHE A 110 -1.96 -10.83 9.29
C PHE A 110 -0.95 -10.45 10.37
N ASP A 111 0.21 -9.98 9.94
CA ASP A 111 1.27 -9.51 10.81
C ASP A 111 1.57 -8.03 10.50
N PRO A 112 1.00 -7.08 11.27
CA PRO A 112 1.21 -5.66 11.04
C PRO A 112 2.50 -5.18 11.69
N GLY A 113 3.12 -4.15 11.09
CA GLY A 113 4.29 -3.49 11.67
C GLY A 113 4.29 -2.00 11.39
N MET A 114 4.62 -1.22 12.40
CA MET A 114 4.81 0.23 12.30
C MET A 114 6.28 0.54 12.38
N TYR A 115 6.77 1.36 11.44
CA TYR A 115 8.19 1.62 11.25
C TYR A 115 8.45 3.08 10.95
N GLU A 116 9.71 3.48 11.14
CA GLU A 116 10.25 4.71 10.59
C GLU A 116 11.40 4.37 9.66
N VAL A 117 11.59 5.16 8.63
CA VAL A 117 12.74 4.98 7.73
C VAL A 117 13.98 5.58 8.40
N VAL A 118 14.95 4.74 8.70
CA VAL A 118 16.17 5.17 9.41
C VAL A 118 17.25 5.62 8.42
N LYS A 119 17.43 4.89 7.32
CA LYS A 119 18.48 5.14 6.36
C LYS A 119 18.10 4.58 5.00
N THR A 120 18.44 5.30 3.96
CA THR A 120 18.32 4.81 2.58
C THR A 120 19.72 4.74 1.95
N PHE A 121 19.86 3.81 1.01
CA PHE A 121 21.14 3.57 0.35
C PHE A 121 20.95 3.52 -1.15
N LEU A 122 21.87 4.12 -1.89
CA LEU A 122 21.94 4.00 -3.33
C LEU A 122 23.20 3.22 -3.72
N ALA A 123 23.18 2.58 -4.89
CA ALA A 123 24.36 1.92 -5.41
C ALA A 123 25.45 2.96 -5.63
N GLY A 124 26.67 2.61 -5.25
CA GLY A 124 27.83 3.48 -5.38
C GLY A 124 28.48 3.44 -6.77
#